data_d82368c788e3121f9ecc469325801fd8
#
_entry.id   d82368c788e3121f9ecc469325801fd8
#
_cell.length_a   1.000
_cell.length_b   1.000
_cell.length_c   1.000
_cell.angle_alpha   90.00
_cell.angle_beta   90.00
_cell.angle_gamma   90.00
#
_symmetry.space_group_name_H-M   'P 1'
#
loop_
_entity.id
_entity.type
_entity.pdbx_description
1 polymer ?
#
loop_
_entity_poly.entity_id
_entity_poly.type
_entity_poly.pdbx_seq_one_letter_code
_entity_poly.pdbx_strand_id
1 'polypeptide(L)'
;DIGTTKSLRETAKILNMPEKAMIAALERDKALYRQSGNLIPYSDKQSRGLFTVKTGTAEHGHNFTQTRVTSKGIQWIAQRYASELML
;
A
#
# COMPACT_ATOMS: atom_id res chain seq x y z
N ASP A 1 4.92 -8.84 -10.57
CA ASP A 1 4.67 -8.18 -11.84
C ASP A 1 4.13 -6.78 -11.64
N ILE A 2 4.86 -5.79 -12.14
CA ILE A 2 4.50 -4.39 -11.96
C ILE A 2 3.14 -4.08 -12.58
N GLY A 3 2.82 -4.74 -13.70
CA GLY A 3 1.56 -4.50 -14.39
C GLY A 3 0.31 -4.89 -13.62
N THR A 4 0.48 -5.70 -12.57
CA THR A 4 -0.67 -6.15 -11.76
C THR A 4 -0.79 -5.45 -10.42
N THR A 5 0.12 -4.50 -10.12
CA THR A 5 0.05 -3.78 -8.85
C THR A 5 -1.01 -2.69 -8.90
N LYS A 6 -1.52 -2.33 -7.73
CA LYS A 6 -2.51 -1.27 -7.58
C LYS A 6 -2.01 -0.25 -6.56
N SER A 7 -2.49 0.98 -6.69
CA SER A 7 -2.20 1.98 -5.66
C SER A 7 -2.97 1.65 -4.38
N LEU A 8 -2.62 2.31 -3.27
CA LEU A 8 -3.37 2.12 -2.02
C LEU A 8 -4.82 2.50 -2.19
N ARG A 9 -5.09 3.58 -2.93
CA ARG A 9 -6.45 4.03 -3.18
C ARG A 9 -7.24 2.99 -3.97
N GLU A 10 -6.62 2.45 -5.02
CA GLU A 10 -7.28 1.42 -5.83
C GLU A 10 -7.54 0.16 -5.03
N THR A 11 -6.58 -0.22 -4.16
CA THR A 11 -6.74 -1.37 -3.31
C THR A 11 -7.94 -1.19 -2.37
N ALA A 12 -8.07 -0.01 -1.78
CA ALA A 12 -9.21 0.27 -0.90
C ALA A 12 -10.53 0.14 -1.65
N LYS A 13 -10.58 0.62 -2.88
CA LYS A 13 -11.78 0.50 -3.70
C LYS A 13 -12.10 -0.95 -4.03
N ILE A 14 -11.10 -1.71 -4.42
CA ILE A 14 -11.29 -3.13 -4.76
C ILE A 14 -11.84 -3.89 -3.56
N LEU A 15 -11.32 -3.62 -2.38
CA LEU A 15 -11.70 -4.32 -1.16
C LEU A 15 -12.89 -3.69 -0.45
N ASN A 16 -13.43 -2.61 -1.00
CA ASN A 16 -14.57 -1.91 -0.42
C ASN A 16 -14.29 -1.46 1.02
N MET A 17 -13.10 -0.90 1.24
CA MET A 17 -12.65 -0.40 2.53
C MET A 17 -12.49 1.11 2.46
N PRO A 18 -12.74 1.84 3.57
CA PRO A 18 -12.37 3.26 3.61
C PRO A 18 -10.85 3.40 3.52
N GLU A 19 -10.39 4.23 2.59
CA GLU A 19 -8.95 4.38 2.34
C GLU A 19 -8.19 4.81 3.59
N LYS A 20 -8.71 5.82 4.28
CA LYS A 20 -8.04 6.33 5.48
C LYS A 20 -7.95 5.28 6.57
N ALA A 21 -9.02 4.52 6.78
CA ALA A 21 -9.04 3.47 7.79
C ALA A 21 -8.07 2.35 7.42
N MET A 22 -8.02 1.97 6.14
CA MET A 22 -7.08 0.96 5.68
C MET A 22 -5.64 1.39 5.91
N ILE A 23 -5.31 2.62 5.55
CA ILE A 23 -3.96 3.14 5.73
C ILE A 23 -3.60 3.22 7.21
N ALA A 24 -4.53 3.70 8.04
CA ALA A 24 -4.29 3.77 9.48
C ALA A 24 -4.04 2.39 10.08
N ALA A 25 -4.80 1.39 9.65
CA ALA A 25 -4.60 0.02 10.12
C ALA A 25 -3.25 -0.53 9.68
N LEU A 26 -2.84 -0.24 8.46
CA LEU A 26 -1.53 -0.69 7.97
C LEU A 26 -0.38 -0.02 8.73
N GLU A 27 -0.53 1.27 9.08
CA GLU A 27 0.47 1.95 9.90
C GLU A 27 0.50 1.37 11.32
N ARG A 28 -0.67 1.11 11.89
CA ARG A 28 -0.79 0.51 13.23
C ARG A 28 -0.08 -0.84 13.30
N ASP A 29 -0.20 -1.65 12.27
CA ASP A 29 0.34 -3.00 12.24
C ASP A 29 1.76 -3.04 11.65
N LYS A 30 2.36 -1.87 11.47
CA LYS A 30 3.74 -1.74 11.00
C LYS A 30 3.94 -2.35 9.61
N ALA A 31 2.91 -2.25 8.78
CA ALA A 31 3.05 -2.62 7.36
C ALA A 31 3.54 -1.44 6.54
N LEU A 32 3.14 -0.23 6.92
CA LEU A 32 3.57 1.01 6.27
C LEU A 32 4.04 2.01 7.33
N TYR A 33 4.87 2.96 6.90
CA TYR A 33 5.26 4.08 7.75
C TYR A 33 5.32 5.34 6.89
N ARG A 34 5.22 6.49 7.54
CA ARG A 34 5.33 7.76 6.83
C ARG A 34 6.74 8.28 6.91
N GLN A 35 7.25 8.70 5.76
CA GLN A 35 8.56 9.33 5.67
C GLN A 35 8.44 10.50 4.71
N SER A 36 8.67 11.72 5.20
CA SER A 36 8.59 12.93 4.37
C SER A 36 7.30 13.03 3.59
N GLY A 37 6.17 12.68 4.22
CA GLY A 37 4.87 12.73 3.59
C GLY A 37 4.53 11.56 2.71
N ASN A 38 5.43 10.61 2.54
CA ASN A 38 5.21 9.42 1.73
C ASN A 38 4.98 8.20 2.60
N LEU A 39 4.09 7.32 2.14
CA LEU A 39 3.88 6.04 2.81
C LEU A 39 4.82 5.03 2.19
N ILE A 40 5.64 4.41 3.03
CA ILE A 40 6.68 3.47 2.62
C ILE A 40 6.42 2.14 3.32
N PRO A 41 6.53 1.00 2.60
CA PRO A 41 6.36 -0.29 3.27
C PRO A 41 7.57 -0.64 4.11
N TYR A 42 7.34 -1.29 5.25
CA TYR A 42 8.42 -1.85 6.03
C TYR A 42 9.14 -2.91 5.20
N SER A 43 10.45 -3.05 5.39
CA SER A 43 11.23 -3.93 4.54
C SER A 43 10.80 -5.40 4.62
N ASP A 44 10.36 -5.87 5.77
CA ASP A 44 9.86 -7.25 5.88
C ASP A 44 8.60 -7.47 5.04
N LYS A 45 7.72 -6.49 4.99
CA LYS A 45 6.50 -6.58 4.17
C LYS A 45 6.85 -6.52 2.69
N GLN A 46 7.84 -5.70 2.33
CA GLN A 46 8.31 -5.60 0.96
C GLN A 46 9.00 -6.91 0.53
N SER A 47 9.82 -7.48 1.41
CA SER A 47 10.49 -8.76 1.14
C SER A 47 9.51 -9.90 0.93
N ARG A 48 8.37 -9.85 1.60
CA ARG A 48 7.34 -10.88 1.45
C ARG A 48 6.55 -10.74 0.15
N GLY A 49 6.81 -9.69 -0.62
CA GLY A 49 6.13 -9.47 -1.88
C GLY A 49 4.73 -8.89 -1.75
N LEU A 50 4.40 -8.29 -0.60
CA LEU A 50 3.09 -7.69 -0.38
C LEU A 50 2.99 -6.30 -0.99
N PHE A 51 4.10 -5.57 -0.99
CA PHE A 51 4.16 -4.21 -1.50
C PHE A 51 5.38 -4.03 -2.38
N THR A 52 5.28 -3.11 -3.33
CA THR A 52 6.44 -2.67 -4.11
C THR A 52 6.51 -1.14 -4.03
N VAL A 53 7.68 -0.60 -4.33
CA VAL A 53 7.88 0.83 -4.33
C VAL A 53 8.25 1.27 -5.74
N LYS A 54 7.47 2.20 -6.27
CA LYS A 54 7.75 2.80 -7.57
C LYS A 54 8.36 4.16 -7.34
N THR A 55 9.51 4.40 -7.95
CA THR A 55 10.15 5.70 -7.88
C THR A 55 10.24 6.28 -9.27
N GLY A 56 10.30 7.62 -9.36
CA GLY A 56 10.40 8.28 -10.62
C GLY A 56 10.78 9.74 -10.42
N THR A 57 10.96 10.44 -11.53
CA THR A 57 11.27 11.86 -11.54
C THR A 57 10.11 12.59 -12.23
N ALA A 58 9.49 13.52 -11.49
CA ALA A 58 8.43 14.35 -12.05
C ALA A 58 9.00 15.36 -13.04
N GLU A 59 8.12 16.02 -13.80
CA GLU A 59 8.51 16.97 -14.84
C GLU A 59 9.41 18.09 -14.34
N HIS A 60 9.31 18.46 -13.08
CA HIS A 60 10.09 19.56 -12.51
C HIS A 60 11.35 19.07 -11.80
N GLY A 61 11.78 17.83 -12.06
CA GLY A 61 13.00 17.31 -11.49
C GLY A 61 12.88 16.79 -10.08
N HIS A 62 11.68 16.78 -9.54
CA HIS A 62 11.46 16.24 -8.18
C HIS A 62 11.28 14.74 -8.23
N ASN A 63 12.00 14.04 -7.38
CA ASN A 63 11.84 12.60 -7.25
C ASN A 63 10.55 12.31 -6.47
N PHE A 64 9.88 11.23 -6.84
CA PHE A 64 8.72 10.79 -6.09
C PHE A 64 8.82 9.30 -5.80
N THR A 65 8.14 8.89 -4.74
CA THR A 65 8.08 7.50 -4.31
C THR A 65 6.62 7.14 -4.13
N GLN A 66 6.20 6.05 -4.74
CA GLN A 66 4.82 5.58 -4.61
C GLN A 66 4.83 4.12 -4.21
N THR A 67 4.16 3.82 -3.10
CA THR A 67 3.97 2.44 -2.66
C THR A 67 2.81 1.82 -3.45
N ARG A 68 3.06 0.65 -4.01
CA ARG A 68 2.06 -0.10 -4.77
C ARG A 68 1.79 -1.42 -4.05
N VAL A 69 0.58 -1.92 -4.19
CA VAL A 69 0.16 -3.17 -3.55
C VAL A 69 0.11 -4.25 -4.60
N THR A 70 0.80 -5.37 -4.34
CA THR A 70 0.80 -6.50 -5.25
C THR A 70 -0.50 -7.28 -5.10
N SER A 71 -0.77 -8.22 -6.03
CA SER A 71 -1.92 -9.13 -5.90
C SER A 71 -1.87 -9.88 -4.58
N LYS A 72 -0.68 -10.32 -4.18
CA LYS A 72 -0.48 -11.01 -2.91
C LYS A 72 -0.78 -10.08 -1.75
N GLY A 73 -0.37 -8.81 -1.86
CA GLY A 73 -0.64 -7.80 -0.83
C GLY A 73 -2.12 -7.51 -0.69
N ILE A 74 -2.83 -7.45 -1.81
CA ILE A 74 -4.27 -7.22 -1.78
C ILE A 74 -4.98 -8.36 -1.03
N GLN A 75 -4.60 -9.60 -1.30
CA GLN A 75 -5.17 -10.75 -0.60
C GLN A 75 -4.83 -10.72 0.89
N TRP A 76 -3.61 -10.35 1.22
CA TRP A 76 -3.17 -10.26 2.61
C TRP A 76 -4.00 -9.21 3.37
N ILE A 77 -4.19 -8.05 2.76
CA ILE A 77 -5.00 -6.99 3.37
C ILE A 77 -6.44 -7.44 3.54
N ALA A 78 -6.99 -8.08 2.51
CA ALA A 78 -8.37 -8.56 2.57
C ALA A 78 -8.57 -9.54 3.72
N GLN A 79 -7.67 -10.52 3.84
CA GLN A 79 -7.79 -11.52 4.90
C GLN A 79 -7.61 -10.93 6.29
N ARG A 80 -6.69 -9.98 6.42
CA ARG A 80 -6.35 -9.42 7.71
C ARG A 80 -7.41 -8.44 8.23
N TYR A 81 -7.99 -7.67 7.34
CA TYR A 81 -8.88 -6.58 7.75
C TYR A 81 -10.33 -6.76 7.32
N ALA A 82 -10.68 -7.91 6.76
CA ALA A 82 -12.03 -8.10 6.25
C ALA A 82 -13.09 -7.89 7.34
N SER A 83 -12.89 -8.46 8.51
CA SER A 83 -13.85 -8.34 9.59
C SER A 83 -13.84 -6.98 10.27
N GLU A 84 -12.77 -6.22 10.09
CA GLU A 84 -12.60 -4.92 10.73
C GLU A 84 -13.05 -3.77 9.82
N LEU A 85 -12.70 -3.82 8.54
CA LEU A 85 -12.85 -2.69 7.63
C LEU A 85 -13.81 -2.91 6.48
N MET A 86 -14.03 -4.14 6.04
CA MET A 86 -14.95 -4.40 4.95
C MET A 86 -16.37 -4.41 5.47
N LEU A 87 -17.23 -3.69 4.78
CA LEU A 87 -18.64 -3.58 5.16
C LEU A 87 -19.51 -4.55 4.38
#